data_aee7cc045fc4d586c0edae02bfad7017
#
_entry.id   aee7cc045fc4d586c0edae02bfad7017
#
_cell.length_a   1.000
_cell.length_b   1.000
_cell.length_c   1.000
_cell.angle_alpha   90.00
_cell.angle_beta   90.00
_cell.angle_gamma   90.00
#
_symmetry.space_group_name_H-M   'P 1'
#
loop_
_entity.id
_entity.type
_entity.pdbx_description
1 polymer ?
#
loop_
_entity_poly.entity_id
_entity_poly.type
_entity_poly.pdbx_seq_one_letter_code
_entity_poly.pdbx_strand_id
1 'polypeptide(L)'
;RILEACTLYVLFRDMVSLQRQNFVQNLDCFLLAHLAEDLSIERLTKEFHISKNKLYESCNKYMQNGIAEHIRGLRLAEAKRLLKETTLSVHEISDRVGFNDYNYFCRIFKKYFGTSAGKYRKEQSNYHSNFLAK
;
A
#
# COMPACT_ATOMS: atom_id res chain seq x y z
N ARG A 1 12.91 -39.23 15.47
CA ARG A 1 12.27 -38.68 16.64
C ARG A 1 11.28 -37.60 16.21
N ILE A 2 10.03 -37.94 16.39
CA ILE A 2 8.91 -37.19 15.88
C ILE A 2 8.83 -35.76 16.49
N LEU A 3 9.12 -35.62 17.77
CA LEU A 3 9.09 -34.36 18.49
C LEU A 3 10.15 -33.36 17.97
N GLU A 4 11.35 -33.84 17.66
CA GLU A 4 12.43 -33.02 17.12
C GLU A 4 12.08 -32.54 15.69
N ALA A 5 11.53 -33.44 14.86
CA ALA A 5 11.11 -33.11 13.50
C ALA A 5 9.98 -32.06 13.51
N CYS A 6 9.00 -32.21 14.40
CA CYS A 6 7.92 -31.25 14.55
C CYS A 6 8.45 -29.89 15.03
N THR A 7 9.39 -29.86 15.97
CA THR A 7 10.01 -28.63 16.46
C THR A 7 10.77 -27.92 15.34
N LEU A 8 11.54 -28.64 14.55
CA LEU A 8 12.28 -28.09 13.41
C LEU A 8 11.34 -27.51 12.36
N TYR A 9 10.23 -28.20 12.08
CA TYR A 9 9.22 -27.72 11.13
C TYR A 9 8.60 -26.40 11.59
N VAL A 10 8.23 -26.30 12.87
CA VAL A 10 7.65 -25.09 13.45
C VAL A 10 8.65 -23.93 13.38
N LEU A 11 9.92 -24.17 13.76
CA LEU A 11 10.98 -23.15 13.69
C LEU A 11 11.21 -22.69 12.25
N PHE A 12 11.23 -23.62 11.28
CA PHE A 12 11.38 -23.28 9.87
C PHE A 12 10.22 -22.43 9.37
N ARG A 13 8.98 -22.82 9.71
CA ARG A 13 7.78 -22.09 9.35
C ARG A 13 7.80 -20.66 9.90
N ASP A 14 8.19 -20.50 11.18
CA ASP A 14 8.27 -19.20 11.84
C ASP A 14 9.36 -18.33 11.21
N MET A 15 10.49 -18.93 10.85
CA MET A 15 11.56 -18.20 10.14
C MET A 15 11.13 -17.72 8.77
N VAL A 16 10.42 -18.55 7.99
CA VAL A 16 9.89 -18.16 6.67
C VAL A 16 8.86 -17.03 6.82
N SER A 17 7.98 -17.11 7.82
CA SER A 17 6.99 -16.05 8.12
C SER A 17 7.69 -14.75 8.51
N LEU A 18 8.76 -14.82 9.29
CA LEU A 18 9.54 -13.64 9.67
C LEU A 18 10.24 -13.00 8.47
N GLN A 19 10.82 -13.80 7.57
CA GLN A 19 11.45 -13.29 6.35
C GLN A 19 10.44 -12.57 5.46
N ARG A 20 9.25 -13.15 5.29
CA ARG A 20 8.14 -12.52 4.55
C ARG A 20 7.77 -11.18 5.16
N GLN A 21 7.57 -11.16 6.48
CA GLN A 21 7.19 -9.97 7.23
C GLN A 21 8.25 -8.88 7.10
N ASN A 22 9.52 -9.23 7.21
CA ASN A 22 10.62 -8.27 7.09
C ASN A 22 10.71 -7.67 5.68
N PHE A 23 10.58 -8.50 4.65
CA PHE A 23 10.62 -8.02 3.26
C PHE A 23 9.47 -7.05 2.97
N VAL A 24 8.24 -7.47 3.27
CA VAL A 24 7.04 -6.66 3.00
C VAL A 24 7.07 -5.39 3.84
N GLN A 25 7.43 -5.49 5.12
CA GLN A 25 7.48 -4.34 6.01
C GLN A 25 8.51 -3.30 5.56
N ASN A 26 9.72 -3.74 5.21
CA ASN A 26 10.78 -2.84 4.72
C ASN A 26 10.37 -2.16 3.41
N LEU A 27 9.78 -2.92 2.50
CA LEU A 27 9.29 -2.39 1.24
C LEU A 27 8.17 -1.36 1.49
N ASP A 28 7.20 -1.68 2.31
CA ASP A 28 6.08 -0.79 2.61
C ASP A 28 6.54 0.50 3.30
N CYS A 29 7.49 0.41 4.23
CA CYS A 29 8.07 1.59 4.88
C CYS A 29 8.71 2.53 3.85
N PHE A 30 9.48 1.97 2.92
CA PHE A 30 10.10 2.77 1.86
C PHE A 30 9.04 3.37 0.93
N LEU A 31 8.08 2.56 0.47
CA LEU A 31 7.04 3.01 -0.44
C LEU A 31 6.19 4.13 0.18
N LEU A 32 5.78 3.98 1.44
CA LEU A 32 4.97 4.97 2.14
C LEU A 32 5.72 6.30 2.33
N ALA A 33 7.03 6.24 2.54
CA ALA A 33 7.85 7.44 2.68
C ALA A 33 8.06 8.18 1.35
N HIS A 34 7.86 7.51 0.21
CA HIS A 34 8.19 8.05 -1.12
C HIS A 34 7.02 7.97 -2.12
N LEU A 35 5.77 7.94 -1.64
CA LEU A 35 4.59 7.75 -2.51
C LEU A 35 4.46 8.80 -3.62
N ALA A 36 4.83 10.06 -3.33
CA ALA A 36 4.73 11.15 -4.30
C ALA A 36 5.80 11.08 -5.40
N GLU A 37 6.82 10.25 -5.20
CA GLU A 37 7.96 10.16 -6.10
C GLU A 37 7.78 9.03 -7.12
N ASP A 38 8.68 8.97 -8.11
CA ASP A 38 8.73 7.87 -9.04
C ASP A 38 9.20 6.61 -8.33
N LEU A 39 8.36 5.58 -8.33
CA LEU A 39 8.63 4.29 -7.71
C LEU A 39 8.85 3.22 -8.80
N SER A 40 9.77 3.51 -9.73
CA SER A 40 10.13 2.58 -10.79
C SER A 40 10.86 1.33 -10.24
N ILE A 41 10.81 0.26 -11.01
CA ILE A 41 11.53 -0.97 -10.68
C ILE A 41 13.03 -0.70 -10.55
N GLU A 42 13.58 0.13 -11.43
CA GLU A 42 14.99 0.52 -11.40
C GLU A 42 15.36 1.19 -10.08
N ARG A 43 14.52 2.10 -9.61
CA ARG A 43 14.75 2.78 -8.33
C ARG A 43 14.68 1.79 -7.15
N LEU A 44 13.69 0.91 -7.14
CA LEU A 44 13.54 -0.08 -6.06
C LEU A 44 14.72 -1.06 -6.02
N THR A 45 15.20 -1.50 -7.17
CA THR A 45 16.36 -2.40 -7.23
C THR A 45 17.63 -1.72 -6.69
N LYS A 46 17.83 -0.44 -6.98
CA LYS A 46 18.95 0.33 -6.44
C LYS A 46 18.82 0.50 -4.93
N GLU A 47 17.64 0.87 -4.46
CA GLU A 47 17.42 1.13 -3.04
C GLU A 47 17.61 -0.12 -2.19
N PHE A 48 17.11 -1.26 -2.65
CA PHE A 48 17.18 -2.52 -1.90
C PHE A 48 18.41 -3.36 -2.27
N HIS A 49 19.27 -2.88 -3.18
CA HIS A 49 20.49 -3.57 -3.60
C HIS A 49 20.23 -5.00 -4.08
N ILE A 50 19.16 -5.20 -4.84
CA ILE A 50 18.79 -6.49 -5.39
C ILE A 50 18.59 -6.38 -6.91
N SER A 51 18.68 -7.53 -7.61
CA SER A 51 18.42 -7.57 -9.03
C SER A 51 16.91 -7.45 -9.32
N LYS A 52 16.58 -7.05 -10.53
CA LYS A 52 15.20 -6.98 -11.03
C LYS A 52 14.49 -8.32 -10.88
N ASN A 53 15.16 -9.42 -11.25
CA ASN A 53 14.61 -10.77 -11.13
C ASN A 53 14.32 -11.13 -9.67
N LYS A 54 15.24 -10.78 -8.76
CA LYS A 54 15.06 -11.04 -7.33
C LYS A 54 13.90 -10.24 -6.76
N LEU A 55 13.74 -8.98 -7.18
CA LEU A 55 12.61 -8.16 -6.77
C LEU A 55 11.28 -8.79 -7.19
N TYR A 56 11.14 -9.17 -8.48
CA TYR A 56 9.93 -9.82 -8.96
C TYR A 56 9.66 -11.15 -8.27
N GLU A 57 10.68 -11.96 -8.09
CA GLU A 57 10.57 -13.24 -7.39
C GLU A 57 10.04 -13.05 -5.96
N SER A 58 10.61 -12.10 -5.22
CA SER A 58 10.18 -11.80 -3.85
C SER A 58 8.75 -11.25 -3.82
N CYS A 59 8.41 -10.36 -4.75
CA CYS A 59 7.04 -9.83 -4.83
C CYS A 59 6.03 -10.91 -5.17
N ASN A 60 6.33 -11.79 -6.12
CA ASN A 60 5.44 -12.90 -6.49
C ASN A 60 5.28 -13.89 -5.33
N LYS A 61 6.34 -14.10 -4.56
CA LYS A 61 6.31 -15.00 -3.41
C LYS A 61 5.46 -14.46 -2.26
N TYR A 62 5.53 -13.15 -2.00
CA TYR A 62 4.96 -12.54 -0.79
C TYR A 62 3.74 -11.67 -1.05
N MET A 63 3.43 -11.33 -2.30
CA MET A 63 2.32 -10.46 -2.68
C MET A 63 1.46 -11.15 -3.74
N GLN A 64 0.13 -11.05 -3.60
CA GLN A 64 -0.79 -11.72 -4.52
C GLN A 64 -0.79 -11.09 -5.91
N ASN A 65 -0.70 -9.76 -6.00
CA ASN A 65 -0.97 -9.02 -7.23
C ASN A 65 0.26 -8.31 -7.80
N GLY A 66 1.45 -8.61 -7.30
CA GLY A 66 2.68 -7.99 -7.76
C GLY A 66 2.91 -6.57 -7.24
N ILE A 67 4.08 -6.01 -7.57
CA ILE A 67 4.55 -4.74 -7.00
C ILE A 67 3.74 -3.53 -7.49
N ALA A 68 3.38 -3.48 -8.77
CA ALA A 68 2.66 -2.32 -9.31
C ALA A 68 1.28 -2.15 -8.67
N GLU A 69 0.57 -3.26 -8.53
CA GLU A 69 -0.75 -3.25 -7.87
C GLU A 69 -0.62 -2.95 -6.38
N HIS A 70 0.43 -3.44 -5.75
CA HIS A 70 0.70 -3.15 -4.35
C HIS A 70 0.94 -1.66 -4.12
N ILE A 71 1.76 -1.01 -4.96
CA ILE A 71 2.01 0.43 -4.89
C ILE A 71 0.71 1.21 -5.11
N ARG A 72 -0.09 0.82 -6.09
CA ARG A 72 -1.38 1.46 -6.37
C ARG A 72 -2.31 1.38 -5.16
N GLY A 73 -2.38 0.22 -4.52
CA GLY A 73 -3.18 0.02 -3.31
C GLY A 73 -2.73 0.91 -2.16
N LEU A 74 -1.42 1.05 -1.94
CA LEU A 74 -0.87 1.93 -0.90
C LEU A 74 -1.20 3.39 -1.19
N ARG A 75 -1.07 3.83 -2.44
CA ARG A 75 -1.41 5.21 -2.84
C ARG A 75 -2.88 5.52 -2.59
N LEU A 76 -3.76 4.59 -2.96
CA LEU A 76 -5.21 4.76 -2.76
C LEU A 76 -5.59 4.74 -1.29
N ALA A 77 -4.98 3.86 -0.49
CA ALA A 77 -5.22 3.81 0.95
C ALA A 77 -4.79 5.11 1.64
N GLU A 78 -3.64 5.67 1.27
CA GLU A 78 -3.17 6.95 1.80
C GLU A 78 -4.08 8.10 1.35
N ALA A 79 -4.54 8.09 0.10
CA ALA A 79 -5.49 9.07 -0.39
C ALA A 79 -6.79 9.05 0.43
N LYS A 80 -7.29 7.86 0.73
CA LYS A 80 -8.49 7.68 1.56
C LYS A 80 -8.29 8.26 2.96
N ARG A 81 -7.12 8.02 3.56
CA ARG A 81 -6.75 8.58 4.86
C ARG A 81 -6.73 10.12 4.83
N LEU A 82 -6.10 10.71 3.80
CA LEU A 82 -6.02 12.16 3.65
C LEU A 82 -7.38 12.80 3.40
N LEU A 83 -8.27 12.14 2.67
CA LEU A 83 -9.64 12.61 2.46
C LEU A 83 -10.40 12.72 3.80
N LYS A 84 -10.17 11.77 4.69
CA LYS A 84 -10.83 11.71 5.99
C LYS A 84 -10.22 12.69 7.01
N GLU A 85 -8.90 12.80 7.03
CA GLU A 85 -8.17 13.47 8.12
C GLU A 85 -7.70 14.89 7.79
N THR A 86 -7.79 15.32 6.54
CA THR A 86 -7.31 16.65 6.13
C THR A 86 -8.36 17.42 5.36
N THR A 87 -8.10 18.72 5.16
CA THR A 87 -8.93 19.62 4.34
C THR A 87 -8.32 19.85 2.94
N LEU A 88 -7.27 19.10 2.59
CA LEU A 88 -6.65 19.18 1.26
C LEU A 88 -7.66 18.89 0.16
N SER A 89 -7.56 19.59 -0.97
CA SER A 89 -8.42 19.29 -2.11
C SER A 89 -8.15 17.90 -2.66
N VAL A 90 -9.13 17.33 -3.34
CA VAL A 90 -8.98 16.02 -3.98
C VAL A 90 -7.81 16.03 -4.96
N HIS A 91 -7.63 17.13 -5.69
CA HIS A 91 -6.52 17.29 -6.64
C HIS A 91 -5.17 17.29 -5.92
N GLU A 92 -5.06 18.04 -4.83
CA GLU A 92 -3.83 18.07 -4.01
C GLU A 92 -3.50 16.69 -3.43
N ILE A 93 -4.51 15.95 -2.98
CA ILE A 93 -4.33 14.58 -2.47
C ILE A 93 -3.82 13.68 -3.58
N SER A 94 -4.41 13.75 -4.77
CA SER A 94 -3.96 12.98 -5.94
C SER A 94 -2.45 13.17 -6.19
N ASP A 95 -2.00 14.42 -6.18
CA ASP A 95 -0.58 14.74 -6.37
C ASP A 95 0.29 14.22 -5.21
N ARG A 96 -0.14 14.40 -3.98
CA ARG A 96 0.62 13.97 -2.80
C ARG A 96 0.83 12.46 -2.70
N VAL A 97 -0.14 11.69 -3.17
CA VAL A 97 -0.01 10.23 -3.13
C VAL A 97 0.63 9.66 -4.39
N GLY A 98 1.02 10.52 -5.34
CA GLY A 98 1.84 10.12 -6.47
C GLY A 98 1.10 9.77 -7.75
N PHE A 99 -0.15 10.19 -7.91
CA PHE A 99 -0.86 10.05 -9.18
C PHE A 99 -0.58 11.27 -10.07
N ASN A 100 0.05 11.04 -11.21
CA ASN A 100 0.38 12.11 -12.16
C ASN A 100 -0.83 12.57 -12.97
N ASP A 101 -1.85 11.71 -13.10
CA ASP A 101 -3.07 11.98 -13.86
C ASP A 101 -4.25 11.99 -12.89
N TYR A 102 -4.80 13.18 -12.65
CA TYR A 102 -5.94 13.38 -11.76
C TYR A 102 -7.19 12.61 -12.22
N ASN A 103 -7.46 12.61 -13.51
CA ASN A 103 -8.61 11.89 -14.04
C ASN A 103 -8.48 10.37 -13.85
N TYR A 104 -7.27 9.85 -14.03
CA TYR A 104 -6.98 8.45 -13.72
C TYR A 104 -7.18 8.14 -12.24
N PHE A 105 -6.69 9.03 -11.36
CA PHE A 105 -6.89 8.89 -9.91
C PHE A 105 -8.38 8.78 -9.58
N CYS A 106 -9.20 9.68 -10.12
CA CYS A 106 -10.64 9.67 -9.84
C CYS A 106 -11.31 8.37 -10.28
N ARG A 107 -10.95 7.87 -11.46
CA ARG A 107 -11.50 6.61 -11.99
C ARG A 107 -11.08 5.42 -11.13
N ILE A 108 -9.80 5.34 -10.77
CA ILE A 108 -9.28 4.19 -10.03
C ILE A 108 -9.77 4.20 -8.58
N PHE A 109 -9.90 5.37 -7.97
CA PHE A 109 -10.45 5.51 -6.63
C PHE A 109 -11.90 4.96 -6.59
N LYS A 110 -12.73 5.40 -7.53
CA LYS A 110 -14.11 4.93 -7.63
C LYS A 110 -14.19 3.42 -7.88
N LYS A 111 -13.31 2.90 -8.73
CA LYS A 111 -13.24 1.46 -9.01
C LYS A 111 -12.91 0.64 -7.75
N TYR A 112 -11.94 1.10 -6.95
CA TYR A 112 -11.48 0.38 -5.77
C TYR A 112 -12.44 0.48 -4.60
N PHE A 113 -13.03 1.65 -4.38
CA PHE A 113 -13.83 1.92 -3.17
C PHE A 113 -15.34 2.04 -3.45
N GLY A 114 -15.76 1.95 -4.70
CA GLY A 114 -17.19 1.98 -5.08
C GLY A 114 -17.83 3.35 -5.01
N THR A 115 -17.09 4.40 -4.61
CA THR A 115 -17.60 5.77 -4.52
C THR A 115 -16.52 6.75 -4.94
N SER A 116 -16.92 7.94 -5.43
CA SER A 116 -15.95 8.97 -5.78
C SER A 116 -15.26 9.53 -4.54
N ALA A 117 -14.06 10.08 -4.72
CA ALA A 117 -13.29 10.68 -3.64
C ALA A 117 -14.06 11.82 -2.95
N GLY A 118 -14.69 12.69 -3.73
CA GLY A 118 -15.50 13.77 -3.19
C GLY A 118 -16.71 13.30 -2.39
N LYS A 119 -17.40 12.29 -2.90
CA LYS A 119 -18.53 11.70 -2.20
C LYS A 119 -18.10 11.01 -0.90
N TYR A 120 -17.00 10.28 -0.95
CA TYR A 120 -16.42 9.64 0.23
C TYR A 120 -16.15 10.67 1.33
N ARG A 121 -15.52 11.81 0.98
CA ARG A 121 -15.24 12.89 1.94
C ARG A 121 -16.51 13.43 2.57
N LYS A 122 -17.54 13.69 1.77
CA LYS A 122 -18.83 14.20 2.27
C LYS A 122 -19.49 13.22 3.23
N GLU A 123 -19.48 11.95 2.93
CA GLU A 123 -20.02 10.91 3.79
C GLU A 123 -19.28 10.85 5.13
N GLN A 124 -17.96 10.98 5.14
CA GLN A 124 -17.18 11.01 6.37
C GLN A 124 -17.49 12.24 7.22
N SER A 125 -17.64 13.41 6.61
CA SER A 125 -18.01 14.65 7.30
C SER A 125 -19.41 14.54 7.93
N ASN A 126 -20.37 14.03 7.20
CA ASN A 126 -21.74 13.84 7.68
C ASN A 126 -21.81 12.85 8.85
N TYR A 127 -21.07 11.74 8.74
CA TYR A 127 -20.98 10.76 9.82
C TYR A 127 -20.43 11.38 11.10
N HIS A 128 -19.37 12.15 10.97
CA HIS A 128 -18.74 12.83 12.12
C HIS A 128 -19.67 13.86 12.76
N SER A 129 -20.35 14.68 11.94
CA SER A 129 -21.33 15.67 12.41
C SER A 129 -22.51 15.00 13.13
N ASN A 130 -23.04 13.92 12.58
CA ASN A 130 -24.14 13.18 13.20
C ASN A 130 -23.72 12.53 14.53
N PHE A 131 -22.50 12.04 14.62
CA PHE A 131 -21.96 11.48 15.85
C PHE A 131 -21.80 12.54 16.93
N LEU A 132 -21.30 13.73 16.58
CA LEU A 132 -21.10 14.83 17.52
C LEU A 132 -22.42 15.51 17.93
N ALA A 133 -23.44 15.44 17.09
CA ALA A 133 -24.76 16.02 17.35
C ALA A 133 -25.59 15.20 18.38
N LYS A 134 -25.19 13.98 18.66
CA LYS A 134 -25.80 13.14 19.70
C LYS A 134 -25.03 13.29 21.00
#